data_e747b02a9f0d4be7e0f2ca0e3ca76314
#
_entry.id   e747b02a9f0d4be7e0f2ca0e3ca76314
#
_cell.length_a   1.000
_cell.length_b   1.000
_cell.length_c   1.000
_cell.angle_alpha   90.00
_cell.angle_beta   90.00
_cell.angle_gamma   90.00
#
_symmetry.space_group_name_H-M   'P 1'
#
loop_
_entity.id
_entity.type
_entity.pdbx_description
1 polymer ?
#
loop_
_entity_poly.entity_id
_entity_poly.type
_entity_poly.pdbx_seq_one_letter_code
_entity_poly.pdbx_strand_id
1 'polypeptide(L)'
;MITIHCSRACAHLASPPELLTAGMAKAVTVQFVFSPEWDGLTKTAVFSNGKTTVDVLEANWDGDTVHIPHEVLAVPGRHARVGVYGADESGVVLPTVWVSLGKVQPGADPSGDASADPSLPVWAQLQSQIGDLDDLPTYNKGNLVDAINEARSSGGSGGGGYTIGDGLKLDAATNTLSVDTAAAVEKDNTKPVTSAAVYTEVGNINALLATI
;
A
#
# COMPACT_ATOMS: atom_id res chain seq x y z
N MET A 1 25.65 -13.96 4.49
CA MET A 1 24.59 -13.87 3.49
C MET A 1 24.58 -15.16 2.66
N ILE A 2 23.46 -15.83 2.58
CA ILE A 2 23.28 -17.10 1.87
C ILE A 2 22.67 -16.78 0.50
N THR A 3 23.26 -17.26 -0.59
CA THR A 3 22.74 -17.01 -1.95
C THR A 3 22.07 -18.27 -2.50
N ILE A 4 20.85 -18.10 -3.03
CA ILE A 4 20.03 -19.17 -3.61
C ILE A 4 19.65 -18.79 -5.04
N HIS A 5 19.94 -19.65 -5.99
CA HIS A 5 19.49 -19.49 -7.37
C HIS A 5 18.16 -20.23 -7.56
N CYS A 6 17.17 -19.51 -8.07
CA CYS A 6 15.83 -20.00 -8.37
C CYS A 6 15.63 -20.02 -9.88
N SER A 7 15.42 -21.21 -10.44
CA SER A 7 15.08 -21.40 -11.86
C SER A 7 13.89 -22.34 -11.98
N ARG A 8 12.77 -21.86 -12.53
CA ARG A 8 11.47 -22.55 -12.51
C ARG A 8 11.15 -23.05 -11.10
N ALA A 9 10.77 -24.31 -10.94
CA ALA A 9 10.48 -24.94 -9.64
C ALA A 9 11.74 -25.41 -8.88
N CYS A 10 12.95 -25.19 -9.44
CA CYS A 10 14.20 -25.58 -8.82
C CYS A 10 14.82 -24.41 -8.04
N ALA A 11 15.35 -24.73 -6.87
CA ALA A 11 16.17 -23.80 -6.10
C ALA A 11 17.39 -24.55 -5.56
N HIS A 12 18.56 -23.92 -5.58
CA HIS A 12 19.79 -24.50 -5.08
C HIS A 12 20.70 -23.46 -4.43
N LEU A 13 21.46 -23.87 -3.43
CA LEU A 13 22.45 -23.03 -2.80
C LEU A 13 23.60 -22.73 -3.79
N ALA A 14 23.92 -21.46 -3.94
CA ALA A 14 25.06 -20.99 -4.72
C ALA A 14 26.32 -20.79 -3.87
N SER A 15 26.17 -20.63 -2.56
CA SER A 15 27.25 -20.44 -1.59
C SER A 15 27.20 -21.53 -0.51
N PRO A 16 28.32 -21.82 0.18
CA PRO A 16 28.30 -22.71 1.32
C PRO A 16 27.30 -22.20 2.37
N PRO A 17 26.58 -23.09 3.08
CA PRO A 17 25.67 -22.67 4.13
C PRO A 17 26.44 -21.97 5.26
N GLU A 18 25.91 -20.87 5.74
CA GLU A 18 26.41 -20.19 6.94
C GLU A 18 26.07 -21.00 8.19
N LEU A 19 26.87 -20.82 9.23
CA LEU A 19 26.55 -21.42 10.52
C LEU A 19 25.33 -20.75 11.13
N LEU A 20 24.25 -21.49 11.29
CA LEU A 20 23.04 -21.03 11.93
C LEU A 20 23.06 -21.40 13.41
N THR A 21 22.81 -20.43 14.30
CA THR A 21 22.71 -20.70 15.75
C THR A 21 21.34 -20.28 16.27
N ALA A 22 20.87 -20.99 17.28
CA ALA A 22 19.65 -20.62 17.98
C ALA A 22 19.81 -19.23 18.64
N GLY A 23 18.72 -18.47 18.67
CA GLY A 23 18.72 -17.11 19.22
C GLY A 23 19.15 -16.03 18.22
N MET A 24 19.58 -16.37 17.00
CA MET A 24 19.83 -15.39 15.96
C MET A 24 18.54 -14.68 15.52
N ALA A 25 18.56 -13.33 15.53
CA ALA A 25 17.50 -12.48 15.02
C ALA A 25 18.09 -11.45 14.06
N LYS A 26 17.58 -11.36 12.84
CA LYS A 26 18.00 -10.41 11.79
C LYS A 26 19.51 -10.46 11.46
N ALA A 27 20.22 -11.52 11.88
CA ALA A 27 21.67 -11.63 11.73
C ALA A 27 22.09 -12.30 10.43
N VAL A 28 21.23 -13.15 9.86
CA VAL A 28 21.50 -13.89 8.61
C VAL A 28 20.44 -13.56 7.59
N THR A 29 20.90 -13.31 6.37
CA THR A 29 20.04 -13.02 5.22
C THR A 29 20.19 -14.08 4.15
N VAL A 30 19.11 -14.28 3.40
CA VAL A 30 19.06 -15.06 2.18
C VAL A 30 18.85 -14.10 1.03
N GLN A 31 19.72 -14.17 0.03
CA GLN A 31 19.58 -13.48 -1.25
C GLN A 31 19.12 -14.49 -2.30
N PHE A 32 18.05 -14.14 -3.00
CA PHE A 32 17.54 -14.91 -4.11
C PHE A 32 18.05 -14.34 -5.45
N VAL A 33 18.39 -15.22 -6.37
CA VAL A 33 18.73 -14.87 -7.76
C VAL A 33 17.74 -15.60 -8.64
N PHE A 34 16.84 -14.86 -9.23
CA PHE A 34 15.75 -15.42 -10.02
C PHE A 34 16.09 -15.48 -11.51
N SER A 35 15.64 -16.53 -12.17
CA SER A 35 15.65 -16.61 -13.64
C SER A 35 14.46 -15.82 -14.23
N PRO A 36 14.50 -15.48 -15.55
CA PRO A 36 13.47 -14.64 -16.16
C PRO A 36 12.02 -15.13 -16.04
N GLU A 37 11.81 -16.42 -15.77
CA GLU A 37 10.46 -16.97 -15.59
C GLU A 37 9.77 -16.46 -14.32
N TRP A 38 10.51 -15.80 -13.43
CA TRP A 38 10.00 -15.17 -12.22
C TRP A 38 9.64 -13.69 -12.40
N ASP A 39 9.94 -13.14 -13.59
CA ASP A 39 9.63 -11.74 -13.87
C ASP A 39 8.11 -11.49 -13.85
N GLY A 40 7.70 -10.43 -13.19
CA GLY A 40 6.29 -10.07 -13.05
C GLY A 40 5.50 -10.88 -12.02
N LEU A 41 6.10 -11.87 -11.35
CA LEU A 41 5.46 -12.59 -10.25
C LEU A 41 5.75 -11.91 -8.92
N THR A 42 4.73 -11.79 -8.08
CA THR A 42 4.88 -11.44 -6.66
C THR A 42 5.43 -12.64 -5.90
N LYS A 43 6.52 -12.45 -5.19
CA LYS A 43 7.27 -13.54 -4.55
C LYS A 43 6.99 -13.59 -3.05
N THR A 44 6.97 -14.80 -2.52
CA THR A 44 6.88 -15.04 -1.07
C THR A 44 7.90 -16.08 -0.68
N ALA A 45 8.78 -15.75 0.25
CA ALA A 45 9.71 -16.71 0.84
C ALA A 45 9.04 -17.46 1.99
N VAL A 46 9.18 -18.77 1.97
CA VAL A 46 8.64 -19.67 3.01
C VAL A 46 9.79 -20.30 3.75
N PHE A 47 9.95 -20.00 5.02
CA PHE A 47 10.97 -20.58 5.89
C PHE A 47 10.36 -21.64 6.78
N SER A 48 11.06 -22.74 7.01
CA SER A 48 10.56 -23.80 7.90
C SER A 48 11.67 -24.54 8.61
N ASN A 49 11.44 -24.96 9.84
CA ASN A 49 12.29 -25.90 10.58
C ASN A 49 11.60 -27.26 10.82
N GLY A 50 10.51 -27.53 10.10
CA GLY A 50 9.70 -28.74 10.23
C GLY A 50 8.69 -28.72 11.38
N LYS A 51 8.76 -27.73 12.30
CA LYS A 51 7.77 -27.50 13.35
C LYS A 51 7.07 -26.14 13.13
N THR A 52 7.85 -25.14 12.83
CA THR A 52 7.38 -23.77 12.57
C THR A 52 7.61 -23.44 11.10
N THR A 53 6.65 -22.78 10.49
CA THR A 53 6.74 -22.25 9.13
C THR A 53 6.36 -20.77 9.18
N VAL A 54 7.13 -19.93 8.50
CA VAL A 54 6.94 -18.49 8.44
C VAL A 54 7.06 -18.05 6.99
N ASP A 55 6.04 -17.35 6.52
CA ASP A 55 5.99 -16.76 5.19
C ASP A 55 6.39 -15.29 5.27
N VAL A 56 7.26 -14.86 4.37
CA VAL A 56 7.72 -13.47 4.27
C VAL A 56 7.41 -12.97 2.87
N LEU A 57 6.48 -12.01 2.81
CA LEU A 57 6.05 -11.38 1.55
C LEU A 57 7.18 -10.54 0.95
N GLU A 58 7.25 -10.45 -0.38
CA GLU A 58 8.25 -9.68 -1.13
C GLU A 58 8.31 -8.20 -0.68
N ALA A 59 7.19 -7.61 -0.30
CA ALA A 59 7.12 -6.24 0.21
C ALA A 59 7.94 -6.01 1.51
N ASN A 60 8.29 -7.09 2.23
CA ASN A 60 9.14 -7.04 3.43
C ASN A 60 10.58 -7.48 3.15
N TRP A 61 10.98 -7.60 1.90
CA TRP A 61 12.34 -7.89 1.49
C TRP A 61 13.11 -6.58 1.25
N ASP A 62 14.42 -6.66 1.31
CA ASP A 62 15.31 -5.60 0.84
C ASP A 62 15.86 -5.99 -0.55
N GLY A 63 15.17 -5.52 -1.60
CA GLY A 63 15.36 -6.00 -2.95
C GLY A 63 15.08 -7.51 -3.04
N ASP A 64 16.07 -8.30 -3.45
CA ASP A 64 15.97 -9.77 -3.51
C ASP A 64 16.50 -10.45 -2.23
N THR A 65 16.64 -9.71 -1.13
CA THR A 65 17.23 -10.20 0.12
C THR A 65 16.19 -10.21 1.24
N VAL A 66 16.17 -11.29 2.01
CA VAL A 66 15.24 -11.47 3.12
C VAL A 66 15.97 -11.99 4.37
N HIS A 67 15.59 -11.51 5.53
CA HIS A 67 16.08 -12.05 6.81
C HIS A 67 15.44 -13.40 7.12
N ILE A 68 16.24 -14.33 7.64
CA ILE A 68 15.68 -15.60 8.16
C ILE A 68 14.90 -15.27 9.43
N PRO A 69 13.60 -15.64 9.50
CA PRO A 69 12.77 -15.45 10.68
C PRO A 69 13.36 -16.17 11.90
N HIS A 70 13.44 -15.46 13.04
CA HIS A 70 14.05 -16.01 14.26
C HIS A 70 13.31 -17.25 14.79
N GLU A 71 11.99 -17.35 14.55
CA GLU A 71 11.18 -18.50 14.96
C GLU A 71 11.64 -19.81 14.30
N VAL A 72 12.19 -19.71 13.09
CA VAL A 72 12.76 -20.86 12.38
C VAL A 72 14.10 -21.26 12.99
N LEU A 73 14.80 -20.30 13.59
CA LEU A 73 16.09 -20.48 14.27
C LEU A 73 15.96 -20.70 15.79
N ALA A 74 14.76 -20.65 16.37
CA ALA A 74 14.57 -20.71 17.81
C ALA A 74 14.91 -22.08 18.44
N VAL A 75 14.86 -23.18 17.65
CA VAL A 75 15.03 -24.52 18.19
C VAL A 75 16.32 -25.17 17.67
N PRO A 76 17.35 -25.33 18.51
CA PRO A 76 18.58 -25.98 18.12
C PRO A 76 18.34 -27.46 17.73
N GLY A 77 19.21 -27.97 16.87
CA GLY A 77 19.16 -29.34 16.38
C GLY A 77 18.24 -29.57 15.18
N ARG A 78 17.35 -28.62 14.86
CA ARG A 78 16.50 -28.69 13.67
C ARG A 78 17.19 -28.17 12.43
N HIS A 79 16.74 -28.64 11.26
CA HIS A 79 17.20 -28.14 9.97
C HIS A 79 16.30 -27.00 9.51
N ALA A 80 16.90 -25.83 9.32
CA ALA A 80 16.25 -24.71 8.66
C ALA A 80 16.25 -24.94 7.14
N ARG A 81 15.15 -24.63 6.49
CA ARG A 81 14.97 -24.74 5.05
C ARG A 81 14.14 -23.55 4.55
N VAL A 82 14.32 -23.22 3.28
CA VAL A 82 13.56 -22.17 2.62
C VAL A 82 13.07 -22.65 1.26
N GLY A 83 11.92 -22.18 0.86
CA GLY A 83 11.38 -22.23 -0.48
C GLY A 83 10.83 -20.87 -0.85
N VAL A 84 10.60 -20.65 -2.13
CA VAL A 84 9.93 -19.45 -2.64
C VAL A 84 8.79 -19.87 -3.53
N TYR A 85 7.68 -19.16 -3.50
CA TYR A 85 6.69 -19.27 -4.56
C TYR A 85 6.44 -17.89 -5.17
N GLY A 86 6.17 -17.88 -6.48
CA GLY A 86 5.71 -16.74 -7.24
C GLY A 86 4.23 -16.87 -7.52
N ALA A 87 3.50 -15.78 -7.40
CA ALA A 87 2.07 -15.71 -7.67
C ALA A 87 1.77 -14.52 -8.60
N ASP A 88 0.73 -14.69 -9.41
CA ASP A 88 0.09 -13.61 -10.17
C ASP A 88 -1.39 -13.49 -9.77
N GLU A 89 -2.16 -12.74 -10.51
CA GLU A 89 -3.62 -12.56 -10.27
C GLU A 89 -4.42 -13.86 -10.35
N SER A 90 -3.89 -14.90 -11.00
CA SER A 90 -4.54 -16.22 -11.14
C SER A 90 -4.23 -17.17 -9.98
N GLY A 91 -3.24 -16.86 -9.15
CA GLY A 91 -2.82 -17.65 -7.99
C GLY A 91 -1.34 -18.05 -8.03
N VAL A 92 -0.98 -19.08 -7.26
CA VAL A 92 0.40 -19.58 -7.20
C VAL A 92 0.79 -20.24 -8.52
N VAL A 93 1.78 -19.67 -9.19
CA VAL A 93 2.24 -20.10 -10.52
C VAL A 93 3.51 -20.94 -10.43
N LEU A 94 4.43 -20.56 -9.55
CA LEU A 94 5.79 -21.09 -9.55
C LEU A 94 6.31 -21.37 -8.12
N PRO A 95 6.04 -22.56 -7.53
CA PRO A 95 6.66 -22.95 -6.27
C PRO A 95 8.04 -23.59 -6.51
N THR A 96 9.03 -23.29 -5.66
CA THR A 96 10.29 -24.02 -5.64
C THR A 96 10.24 -25.24 -4.74
N VAL A 97 11.20 -26.15 -4.95
CA VAL A 97 11.54 -27.15 -3.95
C VAL A 97 12.22 -26.50 -2.74
N TRP A 98 12.19 -27.20 -1.59
CA TRP A 98 12.88 -26.75 -0.39
C TRP A 98 14.40 -26.82 -0.55
N VAL A 99 15.08 -25.74 -0.16
CA VAL A 99 16.53 -25.66 -0.02
C VAL A 99 16.88 -25.74 1.47
N SER A 100 17.79 -26.65 1.82
CA SER A 100 18.30 -26.73 3.18
C SER A 100 19.30 -25.60 3.45
N LEU A 101 19.06 -24.82 4.49
CA LEU A 101 19.97 -23.77 4.97
C LEU A 101 20.98 -24.31 5.98
N GLY A 102 20.78 -25.53 6.46
CA GLY A 102 21.64 -26.18 7.42
C GLY A 102 20.95 -26.46 8.76
N LYS A 103 21.71 -27.11 9.64
CA LYS A 103 21.27 -27.43 11.00
C LYS A 103 21.52 -26.25 11.94
N VAL A 104 20.49 -25.85 12.68
CA VAL A 104 20.61 -24.84 13.74
C VAL A 104 21.40 -25.40 14.91
N GLN A 105 22.53 -24.76 15.22
CA GLN A 105 23.38 -25.13 16.36
C GLN A 105 22.88 -24.47 17.64
N PRO A 106 23.19 -25.04 18.83
CA PRO A 106 22.97 -24.32 20.08
C PRO A 106 23.73 -22.99 20.09
N GLY A 107 23.03 -21.89 20.38
CA GLY A 107 23.63 -20.57 20.56
C GLY A 107 23.92 -20.28 22.02
N ALA A 108 24.82 -19.32 22.29
CA ALA A 108 24.94 -18.69 23.59
C ALA A 108 23.80 -17.67 23.73
N ASP A 109 22.69 -18.10 24.28
CA ASP A 109 21.52 -17.27 24.47
C ASP A 109 21.58 -16.62 25.86
N PRO A 110 21.40 -15.30 26.00
CA PRO A 110 21.32 -14.69 27.32
C PRO A 110 20.12 -15.27 28.07
N SER A 111 20.34 -15.63 29.33
CA SER A 111 19.27 -16.14 30.21
C SER A 111 18.25 -15.03 30.47
N GLY A 112 17.10 -15.10 29.81
CA GLY A 112 16.00 -14.13 29.90
C GLY A 112 15.37 -13.86 28.53
N ASP A 113 14.18 -13.28 28.53
CA ASP A 113 13.40 -12.98 27.33
C ASP A 113 13.99 -11.83 26.47
N ALA A 114 15.23 -11.96 26.05
CA ALA A 114 15.76 -11.11 24.96
C ALA A 114 15.26 -11.68 23.62
N SER A 115 13.97 -11.89 23.49
CA SER A 115 13.39 -12.35 22.26
C SER A 115 13.28 -11.21 21.26
N ALA A 116 13.74 -11.45 20.05
CA ALA A 116 13.32 -10.63 18.92
C ALA A 116 11.80 -10.63 18.82
N ASP A 117 11.21 -9.52 18.41
CA ASP A 117 9.79 -9.48 18.12
C ASP A 117 9.42 -10.59 17.14
N PRO A 118 8.35 -11.34 17.38
CA PRO A 118 7.89 -12.37 16.46
C PRO A 118 7.65 -11.80 15.05
N SER A 119 7.97 -12.59 14.04
CA SER A 119 7.61 -12.24 12.66
C SER A 119 6.10 -12.19 12.53
N LEU A 120 5.58 -11.13 11.94
CA LEU A 120 4.14 -10.99 11.75
C LEU A 120 3.60 -12.11 10.84
N PRO A 121 2.45 -12.71 11.16
CA PRO A 121 1.74 -13.58 10.24
C PRO A 121 1.45 -12.85 8.91
N VAL A 122 1.35 -13.59 7.80
CA VAL A 122 1.12 -13.01 6.46
C VAL A 122 -0.06 -12.03 6.45
N TRP A 123 -1.17 -12.36 7.08
CA TRP A 123 -2.33 -11.48 7.15
C TRP A 123 -2.02 -10.17 7.90
N ALA A 124 -1.22 -10.20 8.97
CA ALA A 124 -0.83 -9.00 9.71
C ALA A 124 0.18 -8.15 8.93
N GLN A 125 1.05 -8.78 8.12
CA GLN A 125 1.92 -8.08 7.18
C GLN A 125 1.11 -7.34 6.11
N LEU A 126 0.07 -7.98 5.55
CA LEU A 126 -0.84 -7.37 4.59
C LEU A 126 -1.65 -6.24 5.21
N GLN A 127 -2.19 -6.44 6.40
CA GLN A 127 -2.93 -5.40 7.13
C GLN A 127 -2.06 -4.17 7.41
N SER A 128 -0.81 -4.37 7.79
CA SER A 128 0.15 -3.28 8.00
C SER A 128 0.43 -2.46 6.73
N GLN A 129 0.38 -3.10 5.55
CA GLN A 129 0.54 -2.41 4.27
C GLN A 129 -0.71 -1.63 3.85
N ILE A 130 -1.89 -2.15 4.17
CA ILE A 130 -3.18 -1.51 3.87
C ILE A 130 -3.45 -0.35 4.84
N GLY A 131 -2.98 -0.44 6.07
CA GLY A 131 -3.31 0.47 7.16
C GLY A 131 -4.61 0.08 7.89
N ASP A 132 -5.00 0.89 8.86
CA ASP A 132 -6.25 0.70 9.59
C ASP A 132 -7.38 1.43 8.86
N LEU A 133 -8.40 0.67 8.45
CA LEU A 133 -9.59 1.23 7.81
C LEU A 133 -10.40 2.12 8.76
N ASP A 134 -10.25 1.93 10.08
CA ASP A 134 -10.93 2.76 11.08
C ASP A 134 -10.37 4.20 11.12
N ASP A 135 -9.14 4.41 10.68
CA ASP A 135 -8.53 5.73 10.57
C ASP A 135 -9.01 6.53 9.34
N LEU A 136 -9.74 5.90 8.41
CA LEU A 136 -10.25 6.61 7.24
C LEU A 136 -11.42 7.53 7.61
N PRO A 137 -11.49 8.75 7.06
CA PRO A 137 -12.58 9.69 7.31
C PRO A 137 -13.85 9.38 6.48
N THR A 138 -14.08 8.12 6.15
CA THR A 138 -15.24 7.64 5.38
C THR A 138 -16.24 6.93 6.29
N TYR A 139 -17.51 6.90 5.90
CA TYR A 139 -18.56 6.17 6.62
C TYR A 139 -18.45 4.66 6.38
N ASN A 140 -18.14 4.27 5.14
CA ASN A 140 -17.99 2.87 4.79
C ASN A 140 -16.56 2.41 5.04
N LYS A 141 -16.41 1.58 6.06
CA LYS A 141 -15.12 1.01 6.49
C LYS A 141 -15.08 -0.52 6.32
N GLY A 142 -16.05 -1.08 5.60
CA GLY A 142 -16.16 -2.52 5.39
C GLY A 142 -15.04 -3.10 4.54
N ASN A 143 -14.53 -2.33 3.59
CA ASN A 143 -13.35 -2.65 2.79
C ASN A 143 -12.77 -1.38 2.14
N LEU A 144 -11.50 -1.46 1.72
CA LEU A 144 -10.76 -0.32 1.16
C LEU A 144 -11.38 0.20 -0.15
N VAL A 145 -11.94 -0.68 -0.99
CA VAL A 145 -12.55 -0.29 -2.27
C VAL A 145 -13.76 0.58 -2.05
N ASP A 146 -14.63 0.20 -1.12
CA ASP A 146 -15.83 0.97 -0.79
C ASP A 146 -15.47 2.30 -0.14
N ALA A 147 -14.47 2.32 0.74
CA ALA A 147 -13.97 3.55 1.36
C ALA A 147 -13.38 4.52 0.30
N ILE A 148 -12.60 4.03 -0.65
CA ILE A 148 -12.06 4.85 -1.75
C ILE A 148 -13.17 5.35 -2.67
N ASN A 149 -14.15 4.51 -2.99
CA ASN A 149 -15.29 4.89 -3.83
C ASN A 149 -16.14 5.96 -3.14
N GLU A 150 -16.35 5.85 -1.84
CA GLU A 150 -17.04 6.88 -1.04
C GLU A 150 -16.23 8.17 -1.02
N ALA A 151 -14.94 8.14 -0.72
CA ALA A 151 -14.07 9.31 -0.75
C ALA A 151 -14.07 9.99 -2.12
N ARG A 152 -14.07 9.21 -3.21
CA ARG A 152 -14.18 9.71 -4.57
C ARG A 152 -15.54 10.33 -4.85
N SER A 153 -16.63 9.71 -4.38
CA SER A 153 -18.00 10.19 -4.57
C SER A 153 -18.25 11.46 -3.73
N SER A 154 -17.73 11.50 -2.52
CA SER A 154 -17.78 12.67 -1.65
C SER A 154 -16.91 13.80 -2.19
N GLY A 155 -15.82 13.50 -2.88
CA GLY A 155 -14.97 14.44 -3.60
C GLY A 155 -15.66 15.09 -4.81
N GLY A 156 -16.67 14.42 -5.40
CA GLY A 156 -17.49 14.95 -6.48
C GLY A 156 -18.56 15.94 -6.04
N SER A 157 -18.90 15.98 -4.75
CA SER A 157 -19.87 16.92 -4.18
C SER A 157 -19.22 18.08 -3.39
N GLY A 158 -17.91 18.32 -3.57
CA GLY A 158 -17.19 19.34 -2.80
C GLY A 158 -15.96 18.75 -2.11
N GLY A 159 -15.28 17.84 -2.75
CA GLY A 159 -14.11 17.16 -2.23
C GLY A 159 -12.94 18.09 -1.96
N GLY A 160 -12.79 18.42 -0.71
CA GLY A 160 -11.76 19.30 -0.19
C GLY A 160 -12.20 20.06 1.05
N GLY A 161 -13.35 19.72 1.65
CA GLY A 161 -13.81 20.38 2.85
C GLY A 161 -14.24 21.84 2.66
N TYR A 162 -14.43 22.27 1.42
CA TYR A 162 -14.92 23.62 1.13
C TYR A 162 -16.45 23.63 1.07
N THR A 163 -17.04 24.44 1.91
CA THR A 163 -18.45 24.79 1.78
C THR A 163 -18.58 25.81 0.66
N ILE A 164 -19.44 25.53 -0.33
CA ILE A 164 -19.73 26.47 -1.40
C ILE A 164 -20.56 27.61 -0.78
N GLY A 165 -19.95 28.78 -0.62
CA GLY A 165 -20.59 29.97 -0.07
C GLY A 165 -21.41 30.71 -1.13
N ASP A 166 -22.11 31.76 -0.67
CA ASP A 166 -22.90 32.64 -1.52
C ASP A 166 -22.01 33.24 -2.63
N GLY A 167 -22.55 33.29 -3.86
CA GLY A 167 -21.85 33.82 -5.02
C GLY A 167 -21.05 32.78 -5.82
N LEU A 168 -21.02 31.52 -5.37
CA LEU A 168 -20.43 30.40 -6.11
C LEU A 168 -21.48 29.35 -6.45
N LYS A 169 -21.32 28.70 -7.58
CA LYS A 169 -22.19 27.62 -8.06
C LYS A 169 -21.34 26.43 -8.52
N LEU A 170 -21.67 25.24 -8.01
CA LEU A 170 -21.07 23.98 -8.46
C LEU A 170 -22.03 23.29 -9.44
N ASP A 171 -21.52 22.99 -10.62
CA ASP A 171 -22.18 22.05 -11.54
C ASP A 171 -21.73 20.64 -11.17
N ALA A 172 -22.60 19.86 -10.56
CA ALA A 172 -22.33 18.50 -10.11
C ALA A 172 -22.13 17.51 -11.29
N ALA A 173 -22.65 17.81 -12.48
CA ALA A 173 -22.51 16.93 -13.64
C ALA A 173 -21.12 17.06 -14.27
N THR A 174 -20.55 18.26 -14.28
CA THR A 174 -19.24 18.57 -14.87
C THR A 174 -18.14 18.78 -13.84
N ASN A 175 -18.51 18.79 -12.54
CA ASN A 175 -17.64 19.13 -11.42
C ASN A 175 -16.93 20.47 -11.59
N THR A 176 -17.63 21.45 -12.16
CA THR A 176 -17.10 22.77 -12.46
C THR A 176 -17.64 23.79 -11.47
N LEU A 177 -16.73 24.49 -10.78
CA LEU A 177 -17.04 25.62 -9.92
C LEU A 177 -17.07 26.89 -10.75
N SER A 178 -18.16 27.65 -10.67
CA SER A 178 -18.35 28.93 -11.35
C SER A 178 -18.86 30.00 -10.41
N VAL A 179 -18.72 31.26 -10.80
CA VAL A 179 -19.34 32.37 -10.08
C VAL A 179 -20.83 32.40 -10.40
N ASP A 180 -21.70 32.43 -9.36
CA ASP A 180 -23.15 32.59 -9.53
C ASP A 180 -23.46 34.04 -9.76
N THR A 181 -23.51 34.44 -11.03
CA THR A 181 -23.75 35.83 -11.44
C THR A 181 -25.21 36.09 -11.74
N ALA A 182 -25.69 37.29 -11.39
CA ALA A 182 -26.99 37.78 -11.81
C ALA A 182 -26.93 38.27 -13.29
N ALA A 183 -27.97 37.97 -14.04
CA ALA A 183 -28.09 38.36 -15.43
C ALA A 183 -28.50 39.83 -15.62
N ALA A 184 -29.05 40.47 -14.59
CA ALA A 184 -29.49 41.86 -14.59
C ALA A 184 -29.13 42.56 -13.25
N VAL A 185 -29.09 43.87 -13.28
CA VAL A 185 -28.97 44.70 -12.06
C VAL A 185 -30.37 44.84 -11.45
N GLU A 186 -30.58 44.28 -10.27
CA GLU A 186 -31.84 44.26 -9.56
C GLU A 186 -31.67 44.83 -8.17
N LYS A 187 -32.74 45.46 -7.65
CA LYS A 187 -32.76 45.97 -6.29
C LYS A 187 -32.59 44.83 -5.29
N ASP A 188 -31.76 45.06 -4.29
CA ASP A 188 -31.48 44.13 -3.19
C ASP A 188 -30.81 42.79 -3.62
N ASN A 189 -30.27 42.71 -4.85
CA ASN A 189 -29.52 41.57 -5.32
C ASN A 189 -28.10 41.57 -4.72
N THR A 190 -27.74 40.49 -4.04
CA THR A 190 -26.43 40.30 -3.41
C THR A 190 -25.43 39.53 -4.30
N LYS A 191 -25.88 39.03 -5.46
CA LYS A 191 -25.00 38.28 -6.39
C LYS A 191 -24.13 39.22 -7.20
N PRO A 192 -22.91 38.85 -7.57
CA PRO A 192 -22.09 39.53 -8.55
C PRO A 192 -22.87 39.69 -9.87
N VAL A 193 -22.79 40.86 -10.49
CA VAL A 193 -23.37 41.09 -11.82
C VAL A 193 -22.29 41.02 -12.89
N THR A 194 -22.66 40.61 -14.10
CA THR A 194 -21.74 40.62 -15.23
C THR A 194 -21.48 42.04 -15.73
N SER A 195 -20.32 42.28 -16.32
CA SER A 195 -20.02 43.55 -16.97
C SER A 195 -21.01 43.90 -18.10
N ALA A 196 -21.58 42.86 -18.74
CA ALA A 196 -22.62 43.07 -19.76
C ALA A 196 -23.95 43.58 -19.15
N ALA A 197 -24.36 43.08 -17.96
CA ALA A 197 -25.53 43.60 -17.25
C ALA A 197 -25.35 45.06 -16.86
N VAL A 198 -24.18 45.42 -16.34
CA VAL A 198 -23.88 46.82 -15.96
C VAL A 198 -23.85 47.72 -17.22
N TYR A 199 -23.24 47.26 -18.32
CA TYR A 199 -23.21 48.02 -19.57
C TYR A 199 -24.61 48.29 -20.12
N THR A 200 -25.52 47.31 -20.05
CA THR A 200 -26.92 47.49 -20.49
C THR A 200 -27.62 48.56 -19.67
N GLU A 201 -27.49 48.54 -18.33
CA GLU A 201 -28.11 49.55 -17.49
C GLU A 201 -27.55 50.98 -17.70
N VAL A 202 -26.21 51.09 -17.87
CA VAL A 202 -25.57 52.37 -18.20
C VAL A 202 -26.05 52.86 -19.55
N GLY A 203 -26.23 51.98 -20.53
CA GLY A 203 -26.79 52.31 -21.85
C GLY A 203 -28.23 52.82 -21.77
N ASN A 204 -29.08 52.15 -20.95
CA ASN A 204 -30.45 52.57 -20.70
C ASN A 204 -30.53 53.96 -20.04
N ILE A 205 -29.66 54.24 -19.07
CA ILE A 205 -29.57 55.54 -18.41
C ILE A 205 -29.14 56.62 -19.42
N ASN A 206 -28.14 56.33 -20.24
CA ASN A 206 -27.68 57.30 -21.25
C ASN A 206 -28.76 57.57 -22.30
N ALA A 207 -29.51 56.56 -22.72
CA ALA A 207 -30.63 56.71 -23.64
C ALA A 207 -31.75 57.58 -23.04
N LEU A 208 -32.06 57.38 -21.75
CA LEU A 208 -33.06 58.17 -21.05
C LEU A 208 -32.63 59.63 -20.89
N LEU A 209 -31.35 59.86 -20.53
CA LEU A 209 -30.80 61.24 -20.41
C LEU A 209 -30.79 61.98 -21.75
N ALA A 210 -30.68 61.29 -22.87
CA ALA A 210 -30.74 61.91 -24.19
C ALA A 210 -32.16 62.37 -24.62
N THR A 211 -33.19 61.99 -23.86
CA THR A 211 -34.59 62.34 -24.13
C THR A 211 -35.08 63.53 -23.29
N ILE A 212 -34.26 64.04 -22.38
CA ILE A 212 -34.51 65.23 -21.56
C ILE A 212 -33.84 66.45 -22.19
#